data_1428a7576be292aed2ae52ee5c1fbc8e
#
_entry.id   1428a7576be292aed2ae52ee5c1fbc8e
#
_cell.length_a   1.000
_cell.length_b   1.000
_cell.length_c   1.000
_cell.angle_alpha   90.00
_cell.angle_beta   90.00
_cell.angle_gamma   90.00
#
_symmetry.space_group_name_H-M   'P 1'
#
loop_
_entity.id
_entity.type
_entity.pdbx_description
1 polymer ?
#
loop_
_entity_poly.entity_id
_entity_poly.type
_entity_poly.pdbx_seq_one_letter_code
_entity_poly.pdbx_strand_id
1 'polypeptide(L)'
;RLASTFFAGNPLKGKAPLLVSALMYTNPMMIYFGQELGEKGMDAEGFSGEDGRTTIFDYWTVDTIRRWRNNGKFDQKLLTEDELSLQDYYAKVLNICNSSEAVREGEFYDLMYVNPQLQKQYTFVRHSEKETLLVIANFASQDTEITINVPEHLFEYYGIKENTACEWTDLLSGSQITTAFSSNMSPKLN
;
A
#
# COMPACT_ATOMS: atom_id res chain seq x y z
N ARG A 1 9.51 11.66 4.36
CA ARG A 1 8.36 10.96 4.92
C ARG A 1 7.17 10.98 3.98
N LEU A 2 6.32 9.96 4.04
CA LEU A 2 5.11 9.85 3.24
C LEU A 2 4.01 10.85 3.63
N ALA A 3 4.14 11.58 4.72
CA ALA A 3 3.19 12.59 5.14
C ALA A 3 3.79 14.02 5.16
N SER A 4 5.00 14.18 4.63
CA SER A 4 5.70 15.47 4.62
C SER A 4 5.18 16.41 3.53
N THR A 5 5.89 17.50 3.31
CA THR A 5 5.62 18.52 2.29
C THR A 5 5.40 17.93 0.89
N PHE A 6 6.09 16.85 0.51
CA PHE A 6 5.93 16.16 -0.78
C PHE A 6 4.52 15.60 -0.99
N PHE A 7 3.81 15.28 0.08
CA PHE A 7 2.41 14.84 0.05
C PHE A 7 1.45 15.91 0.60
N ALA A 8 1.88 17.18 0.57
CA ALA A 8 1.12 18.33 1.07
C ALA A 8 0.63 18.17 2.53
N GLY A 9 1.40 17.46 3.35
CA GLY A 9 1.05 17.18 4.74
C GLY A 9 -0.16 16.24 4.91
N ASN A 10 -0.63 15.59 3.84
CA ASN A 10 -1.73 14.62 3.91
C ASN A 10 -1.19 13.19 4.01
N PRO A 11 -1.25 12.56 5.20
CA PRO A 11 -0.71 11.22 5.41
C PRO A 11 -1.45 10.13 4.63
N LEU A 12 -2.72 10.34 4.29
CA LEU A 12 -3.52 9.36 3.54
C LEU A 12 -3.00 9.19 2.11
N LYS A 13 -2.40 10.22 1.52
CA LYS A 13 -1.72 10.11 0.22
C LYS A 13 -0.52 9.16 0.25
N GLY A 14 -0.01 8.81 1.42
CA GLY A 14 1.04 7.83 1.62
C GLY A 14 0.60 6.38 1.44
N LYS A 15 -0.69 6.07 1.34
CA LYS A 15 -1.22 4.71 1.22
C LYS A 15 -0.74 3.99 -0.05
N ALA A 16 -0.89 4.63 -1.21
CA ALA A 16 -0.47 4.03 -2.49
C ALA A 16 1.06 3.81 -2.57
N PRO A 17 1.94 4.78 -2.21
CA PRO A 17 3.37 4.54 -2.14
C PRO A 17 3.76 3.43 -1.16
N LEU A 18 3.09 3.33 0.00
CA LEU A 18 3.32 2.24 0.94
C LEU A 18 3.03 0.89 0.30
N LEU A 19 1.86 0.75 -0.33
CA LEU A 19 1.45 -0.50 -0.99
C LEU A 19 2.49 -0.97 -2.01
N VAL A 20 2.91 -0.06 -2.89
CA VAL A 20 3.93 -0.36 -3.90
C VAL A 20 5.24 -0.76 -3.25
N SER A 21 5.73 0.03 -2.29
CA SER A 21 7.01 -0.23 -1.62
C SER A 21 7.03 -1.56 -0.85
N ALA A 22 5.89 -1.93 -0.27
CA ALA A 22 5.77 -3.12 0.55
C ALA A 22 5.63 -4.41 -0.26
N LEU A 23 4.95 -4.35 -1.42
CA LEU A 23 4.56 -5.56 -2.15
C LEU A 23 5.38 -5.81 -3.44
N MET A 24 6.16 -4.83 -3.89
CA MET A 24 6.89 -4.93 -5.17
C MET A 24 8.01 -5.97 -5.13
N TYR A 25 8.75 -6.06 -4.02
CA TYR A 25 9.92 -6.92 -3.89
C TYR A 25 9.88 -7.74 -2.59
N THR A 26 10.81 -8.70 -2.50
CA THR A 26 11.00 -9.56 -1.32
C THR A 26 11.89 -8.92 -0.25
N ASN A 27 12.39 -7.72 -0.48
CA ASN A 27 13.29 -7.04 0.44
C ASN A 27 12.58 -6.62 1.73
N PRO A 28 13.27 -6.64 2.88
CA PRO A 28 12.73 -6.12 4.12
C PRO A 28 12.31 -4.66 3.98
N MET A 29 11.15 -4.32 4.52
CA MET A 29 10.65 -2.95 4.59
C MET A 29 10.79 -2.41 6.00
N MET A 30 11.32 -1.19 6.13
CA MET A 30 11.42 -0.51 7.40
C MET A 30 10.36 0.58 7.50
N ILE A 31 9.52 0.50 8.52
CA ILE A 31 8.60 1.59 8.88
C ILE A 31 9.37 2.59 9.74
N TYR A 32 9.44 3.82 9.29
CA TYR A 32 10.09 4.88 10.04
C TYR A 32 9.19 5.38 11.18
N PHE A 33 9.80 5.83 12.25
CA PHE A 33 9.15 6.31 13.48
C PHE A 33 7.91 7.17 13.23
N GLY A 34 6.74 6.70 13.69
CA GLY A 34 5.45 7.37 13.57
C GLY A 34 4.87 7.42 12.14
N GLN A 35 5.47 6.75 11.18
CA GLN A 35 4.98 6.77 9.80
C GLN A 35 3.57 6.18 9.68
N GLU A 36 3.29 5.12 10.44
CA GLU A 36 1.98 4.46 10.53
C GLU A 36 0.90 5.32 11.16
N LEU A 37 1.29 6.37 11.86
CA LEU A 37 0.40 7.37 12.46
C LEU A 37 0.30 8.65 11.62
N GLY A 38 0.97 8.70 10.48
CA GLY A 38 0.99 9.87 9.63
C GLY A 38 1.88 11.01 10.12
N GLU A 39 2.89 10.70 10.95
CA GLU A 39 3.86 11.70 11.42
C GLU A 39 4.54 12.42 10.25
N LYS A 40 4.45 13.73 10.22
CA LYS A 40 4.88 14.57 9.10
C LYS A 40 6.37 14.93 9.18
N GLY A 41 6.90 15.11 10.36
CA GLY A 41 8.23 15.68 10.58
C GLY A 41 8.32 17.14 10.10
N MET A 42 7.25 17.91 10.34
CA MET A 42 7.09 19.29 9.92
C MET A 42 6.91 20.21 11.14
N ASP A 43 6.87 21.51 10.89
CA ASP A 43 6.68 22.54 11.93
C ASP A 43 7.78 22.45 13.02
N ALA A 44 7.39 22.45 14.28
CA ALA A 44 8.31 22.37 15.40
C ALA A 44 8.91 20.97 15.65
N GLU A 45 8.42 19.96 14.95
CA GLU A 45 8.80 18.55 15.15
C GLU A 45 9.96 18.10 14.29
N GLY A 46 10.22 18.78 13.17
CA GLY A 46 11.31 18.47 12.25
C GLY A 46 12.61 19.19 12.60
N PHE A 47 13.72 18.72 12.03
CA PHE A 47 15.01 19.41 12.18
C PHE A 47 15.04 20.79 11.49
N SER A 48 14.29 20.94 10.39
CA SER A 48 14.14 22.21 9.65
C SER A 48 12.70 22.70 9.61
N GLY A 49 11.76 21.96 10.18
CA GLY A 49 10.33 22.25 10.11
C GLY A 49 9.65 21.83 8.80
N GLU A 50 10.39 21.44 7.77
CA GLU A 50 9.83 21.13 6.44
C GLU A 50 10.40 19.86 5.79
N ASP A 51 11.50 19.32 6.32
CA ASP A 51 12.26 18.26 5.67
C ASP A 51 11.73 16.83 5.89
N GLY A 52 10.65 16.69 6.62
CA GLY A 52 10.04 15.39 6.92
C GLY A 52 10.82 14.53 7.91
N ARG A 53 11.78 15.09 8.63
CA ARG A 53 12.58 14.40 9.65
C ARG A 53 12.08 14.77 11.03
N THR A 54 11.79 13.76 11.85
CA THR A 54 11.36 13.91 13.25
C THR A 54 12.44 13.36 14.15
N THR A 55 12.68 14.02 15.28
CA THR A 55 13.56 13.47 16.31
C THR A 55 12.94 12.21 16.93
N ILE A 56 13.73 11.16 17.04
CA ILE A 56 13.37 9.95 17.79
C ILE A 56 13.79 10.05 19.27
N PHE A 57 14.57 11.07 19.64
CA PHE A 57 15.10 11.27 20.99
C PHE A 57 14.06 12.00 21.86
N ASP A 58 13.34 12.97 21.29
CA ASP A 58 12.36 13.79 21.98
C ASP A 58 10.92 13.39 21.58
N TYR A 59 10.66 12.08 21.51
CA TYR A 59 9.38 11.53 21.06
C TYR A 59 8.17 12.05 21.84
N TRP A 60 8.36 12.53 23.04
CA TRP A 60 7.31 13.13 23.88
C TRP A 60 6.83 14.51 23.41
N THR A 61 7.53 15.14 22.48
CA THR A 61 7.14 16.41 21.85
C THR A 61 6.38 16.20 20.55
N VAL A 62 6.38 14.97 20.00
CA VAL A 62 5.71 14.61 18.76
C VAL A 62 4.24 14.29 19.03
N ASP A 63 3.33 15.09 18.49
CA ASP A 63 1.90 15.02 18.82
C ASP A 63 1.24 13.68 18.46
N THR A 64 1.54 13.11 17.30
CA THR A 64 1.03 11.79 16.91
C THR A 64 1.45 10.71 17.90
N ILE A 65 2.71 10.71 18.33
CA ILE A 65 3.24 9.75 19.29
C ILE A 65 2.66 10.00 20.69
N ARG A 66 2.46 11.24 21.09
CA ARG A 66 1.79 11.58 22.37
C ARG A 66 0.36 11.06 22.41
N ARG A 67 -0.40 11.23 21.33
CA ARG A 67 -1.76 10.68 21.21
C ARG A 67 -1.76 9.16 21.25
N TRP A 68 -0.90 8.52 20.47
CA TRP A 68 -0.75 7.05 20.46
C TRP A 68 -0.38 6.50 21.83
N ARG A 69 0.57 7.13 22.50
CA ARG A 69 1.05 6.69 23.82
C ARG A 69 0.00 6.90 24.91
N ASN A 70 -0.83 7.93 24.84
CA ASN A 70 -1.89 8.30 25.80
C ASN A 70 -1.47 8.12 27.27
N ASN A 71 -0.38 8.80 27.69
CA ASN A 71 0.16 8.70 29.05
C ASN A 71 0.50 7.25 29.48
N GLY A 72 0.88 6.39 28.56
CA GLY A 72 1.25 5.00 28.80
C GLY A 72 0.09 4.01 28.77
N LYS A 73 -1.10 4.41 28.37
CA LYS A 73 -2.29 3.53 28.24
C LYS A 73 -2.31 2.76 26.92
N PHE A 74 -1.81 3.35 25.84
CA PHE A 74 -1.78 2.74 24.49
C PHE A 74 -3.15 2.23 24.00
N ASP A 75 -4.23 2.94 24.37
CA ASP A 75 -5.62 2.52 24.15
C ASP A 75 -6.28 3.19 22.92
N GLN A 76 -5.51 3.87 22.10
CA GLN A 76 -5.93 4.56 20.86
C GLN A 76 -6.99 5.68 21.03
N LYS A 77 -7.45 5.98 22.24
CA LYS A 77 -8.56 6.92 22.48
C LYS A 77 -8.28 8.35 22.07
N LEU A 78 -7.01 8.74 21.96
CA LEU A 78 -6.60 10.08 21.58
C LEU A 78 -6.20 10.17 20.10
N LEU A 79 -6.16 9.06 19.37
CA LEU A 79 -5.88 9.07 17.94
C LEU A 79 -7.06 9.68 17.18
N THR A 80 -6.75 10.42 16.12
CA THR A 80 -7.76 10.93 15.19
C THR A 80 -8.27 9.79 14.29
N GLU A 81 -9.38 10.01 13.59
CA GLU A 81 -9.94 9.05 12.63
C GLU A 81 -8.94 8.74 11.52
N ASP A 82 -8.24 9.76 11.02
CA ASP A 82 -7.20 9.58 9.97
C ASP A 82 -6.02 8.75 10.48
N GLU A 83 -5.56 8.99 11.72
CA GLU A 83 -4.48 8.22 12.35
C GLU A 83 -4.88 6.76 12.54
N LEU A 84 -6.09 6.50 13.00
CA LEU A 84 -6.64 5.14 13.16
C LEU A 84 -6.77 4.44 11.80
N SER A 85 -7.34 5.12 10.81
CA SER A 85 -7.50 4.59 9.44
C SER A 85 -6.15 4.26 8.80
N LEU A 86 -5.15 5.12 9.00
CA LEU A 86 -3.82 4.90 8.47
C LEU A 86 -3.13 3.73 9.17
N GLN A 87 -3.20 3.67 10.49
CA GLN A 87 -2.62 2.58 11.28
C GLN A 87 -3.22 1.22 10.90
N ASP A 88 -4.54 1.14 10.72
CA ASP A 88 -5.23 -0.07 10.24
C ASP A 88 -4.74 -0.48 8.84
N TYR A 89 -4.62 0.48 7.93
CA TYR A 89 -4.10 0.25 6.60
C TYR A 89 -2.66 -0.31 6.61
N TYR A 90 -1.78 0.29 7.42
CA TYR A 90 -0.41 -0.22 7.60
C TYR A 90 -0.41 -1.65 8.15
N ALA A 91 -1.23 -1.93 9.15
CA ALA A 91 -1.36 -3.27 9.72
C ALA A 91 -1.81 -4.29 8.66
N LYS A 92 -2.80 -3.96 7.83
CA LYS A 92 -3.27 -4.82 6.74
C LYS A 92 -2.17 -5.08 5.72
N VAL A 93 -1.51 -4.05 5.20
CA VAL A 93 -0.44 -4.20 4.19
C VAL A 93 0.73 -5.03 4.74
N LEU A 94 1.17 -4.77 5.97
CA LEU A 94 2.25 -5.54 6.59
C LEU A 94 1.86 -6.98 6.88
N ASN A 95 0.60 -7.25 7.23
CA ASN A 95 0.10 -8.62 7.37
C ASN A 95 0.07 -9.35 6.02
N ILE A 96 -0.30 -8.68 4.93
CA ILE A 96 -0.19 -9.24 3.57
C ILE A 96 1.28 -9.60 3.28
N CYS A 97 2.24 -8.70 3.56
CA CYS A 97 3.66 -9.00 3.38
C CYS A 97 4.12 -10.25 4.13
N ASN A 98 3.62 -10.45 5.34
CA ASN A 98 4.01 -11.58 6.18
C ASN A 98 3.31 -12.89 5.81
N SER A 99 2.08 -12.84 5.29
CA SER A 99 1.27 -14.03 5.02
C SER A 99 1.30 -14.48 3.56
N SER A 100 1.41 -13.55 2.60
CA SER A 100 1.43 -13.88 1.18
C SER A 100 2.75 -14.54 0.76
N GLU A 101 2.66 -15.75 0.20
CA GLU A 101 3.83 -16.43 -0.37
C GLU A 101 4.29 -15.71 -1.64
N ALA A 102 3.36 -15.22 -2.45
CA ALA A 102 3.68 -14.46 -3.65
C ALA A 102 4.52 -13.21 -3.35
N VAL A 103 4.29 -12.55 -2.22
CA VAL A 103 5.09 -11.38 -1.81
C VAL A 103 6.45 -11.80 -1.25
N ARG A 104 6.49 -12.82 -0.37
CA ARG A 104 7.72 -13.22 0.32
C ARG A 104 8.73 -13.94 -0.57
N GLU A 105 8.25 -14.75 -1.51
CA GLU A 105 9.08 -15.70 -2.26
C GLU A 105 8.80 -15.68 -3.75
N GLY A 106 7.68 -15.06 -4.17
CA GLY A 106 7.22 -15.07 -5.56
C GLY A 106 7.99 -14.11 -6.47
N GLU A 107 7.69 -14.21 -7.74
CA GLU A 107 8.26 -13.39 -8.80
C GLU A 107 7.43 -12.13 -9.05
N PHE A 108 8.09 -11.11 -9.54
CA PHE A 108 7.48 -9.82 -9.91
C PHE A 108 7.27 -9.75 -11.43
N TYR A 109 6.11 -9.29 -11.85
CA TYR A 109 5.81 -9.01 -13.25
C TYR A 109 5.20 -7.62 -13.39
N ASP A 110 5.90 -6.72 -14.05
CA ASP A 110 5.42 -5.37 -14.33
C ASP A 110 4.32 -5.39 -15.40
N LEU A 111 3.20 -4.71 -15.13
CA LEU A 111 2.12 -4.55 -16.11
C LEU A 111 2.08 -3.16 -16.75
N MET A 112 2.91 -2.22 -16.30
CA MET A 112 2.84 -0.84 -16.80
C MET A 112 3.22 -0.70 -18.28
N TYR A 113 4.11 -1.55 -18.79
CA TYR A 113 4.53 -1.47 -20.18
C TYR A 113 3.41 -1.77 -21.19
N VAL A 114 2.37 -2.53 -20.80
CA VAL A 114 1.18 -2.80 -21.63
C VAL A 114 -0.02 -1.93 -21.24
N ASN A 115 0.15 -1.03 -20.25
CA ASN A 115 -0.90 -0.17 -19.73
C ASN A 115 -0.52 1.31 -19.76
N PRO A 116 -0.08 1.88 -20.90
CA PRO A 116 0.35 3.27 -20.98
C PRO A 116 -0.79 4.28 -20.72
N GLN A 117 -2.06 3.84 -20.73
CA GLN A 117 -3.21 4.66 -20.38
C GLN A 117 -3.32 4.93 -18.87
N LEU A 118 -2.67 4.14 -18.02
CA LEU A 118 -2.68 4.30 -16.57
C LEU A 118 -1.65 5.36 -16.14
N GLN A 119 -2.05 6.63 -16.04
CA GLN A 119 -1.15 7.74 -15.73
C GLN A 119 -0.98 7.98 -14.21
N LYS A 120 -1.97 7.63 -13.44
CA LYS A 120 -2.01 7.81 -11.98
C LYS A 120 -2.25 6.52 -11.22
N GLN A 121 -2.15 5.40 -11.89
CA GLN A 121 -2.23 4.09 -11.30
C GLN A 121 -0.95 3.33 -11.58
N TYR A 122 -0.57 2.44 -10.68
CA TYR A 122 0.53 1.52 -10.87
C TYR A 122 0.06 0.10 -10.60
N THR A 123 0.35 -0.81 -11.51
CA THR A 123 -0.11 -2.20 -11.40
C THR A 123 0.98 -3.19 -11.76
N PHE A 124 1.02 -4.28 -11.01
CA PHE A 124 1.94 -5.38 -11.20
C PHE A 124 1.37 -6.68 -10.64
N VAL A 125 1.97 -7.79 -10.99
CA VAL A 125 1.65 -9.11 -10.45
C VAL A 125 2.80 -9.63 -9.59
N ARG A 126 2.45 -10.26 -8.48
CA ARG A 126 3.33 -11.16 -7.73
C ARG A 126 2.78 -12.57 -7.88
N HIS A 127 3.63 -13.53 -8.17
CA HIS A 127 3.21 -14.91 -8.39
C HIS A 127 4.15 -15.90 -7.71
N SER A 128 3.58 -16.88 -7.04
CA SER A 128 4.23 -18.09 -6.56
C SER A 128 3.45 -19.32 -7.06
N GLU A 129 3.96 -20.50 -6.80
CA GLU A 129 3.24 -21.75 -7.18
C GLU A 129 1.83 -21.86 -6.57
N LYS A 130 1.58 -21.18 -5.42
CA LYS A 130 0.32 -21.31 -4.67
C LYS A 130 -0.59 -20.09 -4.80
N GLU A 131 -0.05 -18.95 -5.20
CA GLU A 131 -0.78 -17.69 -5.10
C GLU A 131 -0.42 -16.74 -6.24
N THR A 132 -1.43 -16.07 -6.77
CA THR A 132 -1.26 -14.94 -7.70
C THR A 132 -1.90 -13.71 -7.08
N LEU A 133 -1.11 -12.67 -6.91
CA LEU A 133 -1.54 -11.40 -6.35
C LEU A 133 -1.45 -10.31 -7.43
N LEU A 134 -2.60 -9.75 -7.82
CA LEU A 134 -2.65 -8.54 -8.66
C LEU A 134 -2.65 -7.32 -7.74
N VAL A 135 -1.63 -6.51 -7.84
CA VAL A 135 -1.49 -5.28 -7.06
C VAL A 135 -1.85 -4.08 -7.91
N ILE A 136 -2.73 -3.23 -7.39
CA ILE A 136 -3.17 -2.00 -8.05
C ILE A 136 -3.08 -0.86 -7.05
N ALA A 137 -2.20 0.09 -7.30
CA ALA A 137 -2.04 1.29 -6.48
C ALA A 137 -2.62 2.50 -7.20
N ASN A 138 -3.60 3.16 -6.59
CA ASN A 138 -4.21 4.38 -7.12
C ASN A 138 -3.58 5.61 -6.48
N PHE A 139 -2.87 6.41 -7.27
CA PHE A 139 -2.28 7.69 -6.87
C PHE A 139 -3.20 8.87 -7.19
N ALA A 140 -4.37 8.63 -7.79
CA ALA A 140 -5.40 9.66 -7.96
C ALA A 140 -6.03 10.01 -6.60
N SER A 141 -6.58 11.21 -6.51
CA SER A 141 -7.26 11.68 -5.30
C SER A 141 -8.77 11.35 -5.27
N GLN A 142 -9.21 10.49 -6.18
CA GLN A 142 -10.61 10.08 -6.31
C GLN A 142 -10.70 8.64 -6.81
N ASP A 143 -11.83 8.03 -6.58
CA ASP A 143 -12.16 6.69 -7.09
C ASP A 143 -12.12 6.68 -8.61
N THR A 144 -11.62 5.60 -9.18
CA THR A 144 -11.38 5.49 -10.61
C THR A 144 -11.72 4.09 -11.11
N GLU A 145 -12.49 4.01 -12.18
CA GLU A 145 -12.66 2.77 -12.93
C GLU A 145 -11.55 2.67 -13.98
N ILE A 146 -10.88 1.54 -14.02
CA ILE A 146 -9.76 1.31 -14.93
C ILE A 146 -9.93 -0.02 -15.67
N THR A 147 -9.24 -0.13 -16.78
CA THR A 147 -9.02 -1.42 -17.46
C THR A 147 -7.53 -1.72 -17.42
N ILE A 148 -7.19 -2.94 -17.01
CA ILE A 148 -5.83 -3.45 -16.97
C ILE A 148 -5.68 -4.48 -18.07
N ASN A 149 -4.74 -4.24 -18.97
CA ASN A 149 -4.32 -5.22 -19.95
C ASN A 149 -3.30 -6.16 -19.31
N VAL A 150 -3.50 -7.45 -19.47
CA VAL A 150 -2.60 -8.51 -19.02
C VAL A 150 -2.07 -9.22 -20.27
N PRO A 151 -0.75 -9.21 -20.52
CA PRO A 151 -0.21 -9.77 -21.76
C PRO A 151 -0.24 -11.31 -21.75
N GLU A 152 -0.43 -11.91 -22.92
CA GLU A 152 -0.40 -13.36 -23.10
C GLU A 152 0.87 -13.98 -22.51
N HIS A 153 2.01 -13.34 -22.70
CA HIS A 153 3.30 -13.77 -22.15
C HIS A 153 3.28 -13.98 -20.62
N LEU A 154 2.46 -13.24 -19.86
CA LEU A 154 2.36 -13.47 -18.42
C LEU A 154 1.74 -14.84 -18.12
N PHE A 155 0.68 -15.19 -18.86
CA PHE A 155 0.01 -16.49 -18.70
C PHE A 155 0.94 -17.65 -19.07
N GLU A 156 1.68 -17.51 -20.17
CA GLU A 156 2.68 -18.49 -20.60
C GLU A 156 3.81 -18.62 -19.58
N TYR A 157 4.34 -17.49 -19.11
CA TYR A 157 5.48 -17.45 -18.19
C TYR A 157 5.18 -18.09 -16.84
N TYR A 158 3.98 -17.87 -16.31
CA TYR A 158 3.57 -18.48 -15.03
C TYR A 158 2.82 -19.81 -15.20
N GLY A 159 2.60 -20.28 -16.40
CA GLY A 159 1.83 -21.51 -16.67
C GLY A 159 0.36 -21.41 -16.24
N ILE A 160 -0.19 -20.20 -16.18
CA ILE A 160 -1.58 -19.95 -15.82
C ILE A 160 -2.44 -20.05 -17.07
N LYS A 161 -3.55 -20.79 -17.01
CA LYS A 161 -4.47 -20.86 -18.12
C LYS A 161 -5.36 -19.62 -18.16
N GLU A 162 -5.25 -18.82 -19.23
CA GLU A 162 -6.09 -17.65 -19.46
C GLU A 162 -7.58 -18.00 -19.47
N ASN A 163 -8.42 -17.07 -19.07
CA ASN A 163 -9.89 -17.20 -18.99
C ASN A 163 -10.39 -18.30 -18.04
N THR A 164 -9.54 -18.75 -17.11
CA THR A 164 -10.00 -19.62 -16.03
C THR A 164 -10.75 -18.80 -14.98
N ALA A 165 -11.97 -19.22 -14.66
CA ALA A 165 -12.74 -18.58 -13.58
C ALA A 165 -12.02 -18.79 -12.25
N CYS A 166 -11.76 -17.68 -11.56
CA CYS A 166 -11.08 -17.64 -10.27
C CYS A 166 -11.93 -16.87 -9.26
N GLU A 167 -11.80 -17.23 -8.01
CA GLU A 167 -12.28 -16.43 -6.90
C GLU A 167 -11.15 -15.48 -6.47
N TRP A 168 -11.43 -14.20 -6.54
CA TRP A 168 -10.51 -13.15 -6.13
C TRP A 168 -10.95 -12.57 -4.80
N THR A 169 -10.01 -12.42 -3.88
CA THR A 169 -10.24 -11.74 -2.62
C THR A 169 -9.44 -10.44 -2.60
N ASP A 170 -10.11 -9.32 -2.42
CA ASP A 170 -9.43 -8.06 -2.09
C ASP A 170 -8.89 -8.16 -0.66
N LEU A 171 -7.59 -8.24 -0.51
CA LEU A 171 -6.92 -8.45 0.78
C LEU A 171 -7.00 -7.22 1.71
N LEU A 172 -7.38 -6.06 1.20
CA LEU A 172 -7.55 -4.85 2.02
C LEU A 172 -8.97 -4.73 2.59
N SER A 173 -9.99 -5.06 1.78
CA SER A 173 -11.40 -4.96 2.20
C SER A 173 -12.00 -6.30 2.65
N GLY A 174 -11.44 -7.42 2.21
CA GLY A 174 -12.01 -8.76 2.40
C GLY A 174 -13.12 -9.10 1.40
N SER A 175 -13.41 -8.23 0.45
CA SER A 175 -14.45 -8.47 -0.57
C SER A 175 -14.03 -9.58 -1.53
N GLN A 176 -15.00 -10.39 -1.95
CA GLN A 176 -14.76 -11.49 -2.88
C GLN A 176 -15.55 -11.28 -4.17
N ILE A 177 -14.90 -11.58 -5.29
CA ILE A 177 -15.52 -11.61 -6.61
C ILE A 177 -15.11 -12.86 -7.38
N THR A 178 -15.99 -13.41 -8.16
CA THR A 178 -15.67 -14.50 -9.10
C THR A 178 -15.59 -13.93 -10.50
N THR A 179 -14.40 -13.94 -11.09
CA THR A 179 -14.18 -13.51 -12.46
C THR A 179 -13.00 -14.27 -13.06
N ALA A 180 -12.92 -14.31 -14.40
CA ALA A 180 -11.79 -14.93 -15.03
C ALA A 180 -10.52 -14.06 -14.92
N PHE A 181 -9.38 -14.70 -14.74
CA PHE A 181 -8.10 -14.05 -15.00
C PHE A 181 -7.88 -14.04 -16.52
N SER A 182 -7.97 -12.86 -17.10
CA SER A 182 -8.00 -12.68 -18.56
C SER A 182 -7.11 -11.55 -19.01
N SER A 183 -6.92 -11.45 -20.32
CA SER A 183 -6.14 -10.38 -20.96
C SER A 183 -6.70 -8.97 -20.74
N ASN A 184 -7.95 -8.84 -20.27
CA ASN A 184 -8.56 -7.58 -19.89
C ASN A 184 -9.30 -7.70 -18.56
N MET A 185 -8.90 -6.92 -17.57
CA MET A 185 -9.52 -6.86 -16.26
C MET A 185 -9.98 -5.43 -15.97
N SER A 186 -11.17 -5.28 -15.41
CA SER A 186 -11.77 -3.96 -15.13
C SER A 186 -12.18 -3.84 -13.65
N PRO A 187 -11.20 -3.80 -12.73
CA PRO A 187 -11.46 -3.57 -11.32
C PRO A 187 -11.90 -2.14 -11.06
N LYS A 188 -12.80 -1.97 -10.09
CA LYS A 188 -13.15 -0.66 -9.54
C LYS A 188 -12.24 -0.36 -8.35
N LEU A 189 -11.56 0.79 -8.39
CA LEU A 189 -10.65 1.24 -7.33
C LEU A 189 -11.36 2.27 -6.44
N ASN A 190 -11.36 2.02 -5.16
CA ASN A 190 -11.92 2.91 -4.14
C ASN A 190 -10.83 3.66 -3.40
#